data_b8310a7a8d2a7955d7d9fddf3430f0c5
#
_entry.id   b8310a7a8d2a7955d7d9fddf3430f0c5
#
_cell.length_a   1.000
_cell.length_b   1.000
_cell.length_c   1.000
_cell.angle_alpha   90.00
_cell.angle_beta   90.00
_cell.angle_gamma   90.00
#
_symmetry.space_group_name_H-M   'P 1'
#
loop_
_entity.id
_entity.type
_entity.pdbx_description
1 polymer ?
#
loop_
_entity_poly.entity_id
_entity_poly.type
_entity_poly.pdbx_seq_one_letter_code
_entity_poly.pdbx_strand_id
1 'polypeptide(L)'
;MSKELYDLSILSDMVYGDTDFMRELVETFIEYAPTDATELAAFAKERNWEEASKKAHKLKSSIRTIGVTSLSDVILQIEQDSRDQTNMDTICDKIHNFTQTLNIVLDHLKKEPFIQNNNE
;
A
#
# COMPACT_ATOMS: atom_id res chain seq x y z
N MET A 1 -6.64 -16.12 -4.05
CA MET A 1 -7.04 -15.51 -5.32
C MET A 1 -6.59 -14.07 -5.37
N SER A 2 -6.04 -13.65 -6.50
CA SER A 2 -5.51 -12.30 -6.65
C SER A 2 -6.55 -11.22 -6.40
N LYS A 3 -7.80 -11.44 -6.83
CA LYS A 3 -8.87 -10.43 -6.67
C LYS A 3 -9.23 -10.15 -5.22
N GLU A 4 -8.91 -11.05 -4.32
CA GLU A 4 -9.13 -10.81 -2.89
C GLU A 4 -8.07 -9.89 -2.31
N LEU A 5 -6.89 -9.86 -2.92
CA LEU A 5 -5.79 -9.02 -2.49
C LEU A 5 -5.83 -7.65 -3.14
N TYR A 6 -6.12 -7.61 -4.44
CA TYR A 6 -6.19 -6.36 -5.21
C TYR A 6 -7.06 -6.56 -6.43
N ASP A 7 -7.48 -5.44 -7.01
CA ASP A 7 -8.28 -5.44 -8.23
C ASP A 7 -7.69 -4.41 -9.19
N LEU A 8 -6.91 -4.89 -10.16
CA LEU A 8 -6.21 -4.02 -11.10
C LEU A 8 -7.14 -3.39 -12.15
N SER A 9 -8.41 -3.80 -12.20
CA SER A 9 -9.34 -3.19 -13.14
C SER A 9 -9.56 -1.71 -12.85
N ILE A 10 -9.46 -1.31 -11.58
CA ILE A 10 -9.57 0.10 -11.18
C ILE A 10 -8.44 0.90 -11.83
N LEU A 11 -7.22 0.40 -11.72
CA LEU A 11 -6.06 1.05 -12.32
C LEU A 11 -6.14 1.02 -13.84
N SER A 12 -6.50 -0.12 -14.42
CA SER A 12 -6.62 -0.25 -15.87
C SER A 12 -7.61 0.76 -16.44
N ASP A 13 -8.75 0.94 -15.77
CA ASP A 13 -9.75 1.92 -16.20
C ASP A 13 -9.20 3.34 -16.11
N MET A 14 -8.48 3.64 -15.05
CA MET A 14 -7.93 4.98 -14.83
C MET A 14 -6.92 5.37 -15.91
N VAL A 15 -6.14 4.41 -16.41
CA VAL A 15 -5.13 4.67 -17.43
C VAL A 15 -5.63 4.29 -18.83
N TYR A 16 -6.93 4.08 -19.00
CA TYR A 16 -7.56 3.76 -20.30
C TYR A 16 -6.93 2.54 -20.98
N GLY A 17 -6.56 1.55 -20.17
CA GLY A 17 -5.99 0.30 -20.68
C GLY A 17 -4.55 0.41 -21.14
N ASP A 18 -3.86 1.52 -20.87
CA ASP A 18 -2.45 1.70 -21.24
C ASP A 18 -1.58 0.81 -20.36
N THR A 19 -1.18 -0.33 -20.91
CA THR A 19 -0.42 -1.35 -20.16
C THR A 19 0.95 -0.83 -19.72
N ASP A 20 1.61 -0.02 -20.55
CA ASP A 20 2.93 0.50 -20.18
C ASP A 20 2.83 1.46 -19.00
N PHE A 21 1.85 2.33 -19.01
CA PHE A 21 1.64 3.25 -17.89
C PHE A 21 1.23 2.49 -16.63
N MET A 22 0.35 1.49 -16.79
CA MET A 22 -0.05 0.64 -15.65
C MET A 22 1.16 -0.05 -15.03
N ARG A 23 2.06 -0.58 -15.87
CA ARG A 23 3.30 -1.22 -15.40
C ARG A 23 4.15 -0.24 -14.60
N GLU A 24 4.33 0.98 -15.10
CA GLU A 24 5.10 2.01 -14.40
C GLU A 24 4.55 2.27 -13.00
N LEU A 25 3.23 2.43 -12.90
CA LEU A 25 2.59 2.73 -11.62
C LEU A 25 2.73 1.56 -10.64
N VAL A 26 2.55 0.34 -11.12
CA VAL A 26 2.68 -0.84 -10.25
C VAL A 26 4.13 -1.05 -9.83
N GLU A 27 5.08 -0.88 -10.76
CA GLU A 27 6.50 -1.02 -10.42
C GLU A 27 6.95 0.02 -9.41
N THR A 28 6.44 1.25 -9.53
CA THR A 28 6.72 2.31 -8.55
C THR A 28 6.18 1.91 -7.16
N PHE A 29 4.98 1.36 -7.13
CA PHE A 29 4.40 0.88 -5.87
C PHE A 29 5.26 -0.23 -5.26
N ILE A 30 5.66 -1.21 -6.09
CA ILE A 30 6.52 -2.32 -5.63
C ILE A 30 7.84 -1.80 -5.06
N GLU A 31 8.39 -0.76 -5.68
CA GLU A 31 9.68 -0.20 -5.25
C GLU A 31 9.58 0.58 -3.95
N TYR A 32 8.55 1.42 -3.80
CA TYR A 32 8.52 2.38 -2.70
C TYR A 32 7.65 1.98 -1.52
N ALA A 33 6.62 1.15 -1.72
CA ALA A 33 5.72 0.78 -0.64
C ALA A 33 6.44 0.09 0.54
N PRO A 34 7.41 -0.81 0.31
CA PRO A 34 8.11 -1.42 1.45
C PRO A 34 8.83 -0.40 2.33
N THR A 35 9.52 0.56 1.70
CA THR A 35 10.22 1.62 2.44
C THR A 35 9.22 2.49 3.20
N ASP A 36 8.13 2.87 2.55
CA ASP A 36 7.10 3.69 3.19
C ASP A 36 6.49 2.97 4.40
N ALA A 37 6.26 1.67 4.29
CA ALA A 37 5.71 0.90 5.40
C ALA A 37 6.71 0.80 6.56
N THR A 38 8.00 0.62 6.25
CA THR A 38 9.04 0.59 7.27
C THR A 38 9.14 1.92 8.00
N GLU A 39 9.07 3.02 7.25
CA GLU A 39 9.12 4.36 7.84
C GLU A 39 7.88 4.64 8.70
N LEU A 40 6.71 4.20 8.24
CA LEU A 40 5.49 4.33 9.02
C LEU A 40 5.63 3.63 10.37
N ALA A 41 6.15 2.40 10.36
CA ALA A 41 6.36 1.65 11.59
C ALA A 41 7.33 2.35 12.52
N ALA A 42 8.41 2.92 11.97
CA ALA A 42 9.40 3.64 12.77
C ALA A 42 8.80 4.91 13.40
N PHE A 43 8.04 5.68 12.63
CA PHE A 43 7.39 6.88 13.16
C PHE A 43 6.42 6.54 14.28
N ALA A 44 5.63 5.48 14.12
CA ALA A 44 4.68 5.07 15.15
C ALA A 44 5.42 4.61 16.42
N LYS A 45 6.52 3.88 16.26
CA LYS A 45 7.33 3.43 17.38
C LYS A 45 7.93 4.60 18.14
N GLU A 46 8.33 5.65 17.43
CA GLU A 46 8.87 6.87 18.03
C GLU A 46 7.79 7.82 18.51
N ARG A 47 6.51 7.46 18.31
CA ARG A 47 5.35 8.28 18.66
C ARG A 47 5.33 9.61 17.91
N ASN A 48 5.90 9.64 16.73
CA ASN A 48 5.87 10.81 15.85
C ASN A 48 4.61 10.73 14.98
N TRP A 49 3.49 11.09 15.58
CA TRP A 49 2.17 10.87 14.97
C TRP A 49 1.92 11.75 13.76
N GLU A 50 2.51 12.94 13.74
CA GLU A 50 2.40 13.83 12.58
C GLU A 50 2.99 13.19 11.34
N GLU A 51 4.23 12.68 11.45
CA GLU A 51 4.88 12.03 10.32
C GLU A 51 4.25 10.68 10.00
N ALA A 52 3.79 9.96 11.03
CA ALA A 52 3.08 8.69 10.80
C ALA A 52 1.81 8.92 9.99
N SER A 53 1.02 9.95 10.32
CA SER A 53 -0.22 10.22 9.59
C SER A 53 0.05 10.63 8.13
N LYS A 54 1.11 11.39 7.89
CA LYS A 54 1.51 11.78 6.53
C LYS A 54 1.92 10.56 5.71
N LYS A 55 2.70 9.67 6.30
CA LYS A 55 3.15 8.45 5.63
C LYS A 55 1.97 7.53 5.34
N ALA A 56 1.06 7.37 6.30
CA ALA A 56 -0.14 6.58 6.12
C ALA A 56 -1.01 7.16 5.00
N HIS A 57 -1.11 8.49 4.92
CA HIS A 57 -1.86 9.16 3.86
C HIS A 57 -1.26 8.85 2.49
N LYS A 58 0.06 8.91 2.37
CA LYS A 58 0.76 8.58 1.11
C LYS A 58 0.49 7.14 0.70
N LEU A 59 0.62 6.21 1.65
CA LEU A 59 0.35 4.79 1.39
C LEU A 59 -1.11 4.56 0.98
N LYS A 60 -2.04 5.26 1.64
CA LYS A 60 -3.46 5.15 1.32
C LYS A 60 -3.72 5.55 -0.13
N SER A 61 -3.12 6.66 -0.57
CA SER A 61 -3.28 7.13 -1.95
C SER A 61 -2.76 6.11 -2.94
N SER A 62 -1.57 5.54 -2.69
CA SER A 62 -0.99 4.52 -3.57
C SER A 62 -1.84 3.25 -3.59
N ILE A 63 -2.31 2.82 -2.44
CA ILE A 63 -3.15 1.63 -2.30
C ILE A 63 -4.44 1.78 -3.10
N ARG A 64 -5.06 2.95 -3.02
CA ARG A 64 -6.28 3.24 -3.78
C ARG A 64 -6.03 3.29 -5.27
N THR A 65 -4.92 3.91 -5.68
CA THR A 65 -4.57 4.03 -7.11
C THR A 65 -4.34 2.66 -7.74
N ILE A 66 -3.59 1.80 -7.05
CA ILE A 66 -3.30 0.45 -7.55
C ILE A 66 -4.52 -0.47 -7.43
N GLY A 67 -5.42 -0.17 -6.51
CA GLY A 67 -6.61 -1.00 -6.29
C GLY A 67 -6.35 -2.13 -5.30
N VAL A 68 -5.50 -1.90 -4.29
CA VAL A 68 -5.18 -2.92 -3.29
C VAL A 68 -6.29 -2.97 -2.24
N THR A 69 -7.39 -3.61 -2.61
CA THR A 69 -8.61 -3.63 -1.82
C THR A 69 -8.43 -4.26 -0.44
N SER A 70 -7.53 -5.24 -0.34
CA SER A 70 -7.29 -5.93 0.94
C SER A 70 -6.68 -5.02 2.00
N LEU A 71 -6.07 -3.90 1.60
CA LEU A 71 -5.40 -2.99 2.53
C LEU A 71 -6.11 -1.66 2.73
N SER A 72 -7.21 -1.41 1.98
CA SER A 72 -7.87 -0.11 1.98
C SER A 72 -8.39 0.29 3.36
N ASP A 73 -9.05 -0.63 4.05
CA ASP A 73 -9.67 -0.30 5.34
C ASP A 73 -8.63 -0.12 6.44
N VAL A 74 -7.62 -1.00 6.48
CA VAL A 74 -6.63 -0.93 7.55
C VAL A 74 -5.76 0.31 7.43
N ILE A 75 -5.37 0.70 6.21
CA ILE A 75 -4.53 1.90 6.06
C ILE A 75 -5.33 3.18 6.38
N LEU A 76 -6.61 3.20 6.06
CA LEU A 76 -7.47 4.31 6.44
C LEU A 76 -7.55 4.43 7.97
N GLN A 77 -7.71 3.30 8.66
CA GLN A 77 -7.77 3.29 10.11
C GLN A 77 -6.44 3.76 10.73
N ILE A 78 -5.32 3.30 10.18
CA ILE A 78 -3.99 3.72 10.65
C ILE A 78 -3.82 5.23 10.49
N GLU A 79 -4.23 5.78 9.35
CA GLU A 79 -4.15 7.23 9.12
C GLU A 79 -4.99 8.00 10.13
N GLN A 80 -6.24 7.58 10.34
CA GLN A 80 -7.14 8.24 11.27
C GLN A 80 -6.63 8.18 12.71
N ASP A 81 -6.17 6.99 13.12
CA ASP A 81 -5.65 6.81 14.49
C ASP A 81 -4.40 7.65 14.71
N SER A 82 -3.52 7.74 13.74
CA SER A 82 -2.31 8.56 13.85
C SER A 82 -2.65 10.04 13.94
N ARG A 83 -3.53 10.49 13.05
CA ARG A 83 -3.92 11.91 13.00
C ARG A 83 -4.63 12.35 14.27
N ASP A 84 -5.55 11.53 14.76
CA ASP A 84 -6.39 11.87 15.90
C ASP A 84 -5.80 11.39 17.22
N GLN A 85 -4.71 10.65 17.17
CA GLN A 85 -4.03 10.05 18.32
C GLN A 85 -5.00 9.21 19.15
N THR A 86 -5.75 8.34 18.44
CA THR A 86 -6.70 7.41 19.04
C THR A 86 -6.20 5.98 18.84
N ASN A 87 -6.63 5.08 19.73
CA ASN A 87 -6.27 3.65 19.66
C ASN A 87 -4.76 3.41 19.59
N MET A 88 -4.01 4.25 20.34
CA MET A 88 -2.53 4.21 20.28
C MET A 88 -1.93 2.91 20.77
N ASP A 89 -2.61 2.20 21.66
CA ASP A 89 -2.11 0.93 22.19
C ASP A 89 -2.23 -0.23 21.19
N THR A 90 -3.01 -0.07 20.11
CA THR A 90 -3.17 -1.13 19.10
C THR A 90 -2.60 -0.73 17.74
N ILE A 91 -2.14 0.51 17.58
CA ILE A 91 -1.73 1.01 16.26
C ILE A 91 -0.50 0.27 15.72
N CYS A 92 0.45 -0.08 16.58
CA CYS A 92 1.64 -0.80 16.13
C CYS A 92 1.29 -2.19 15.63
N ASP A 93 0.33 -2.86 16.26
CA ASP A 93 -0.18 -4.16 15.80
C ASP A 93 -0.86 -4.02 14.44
N LYS A 94 -1.65 -2.96 14.25
CA LYS A 94 -2.30 -2.70 12.97
C LYS A 94 -1.27 -2.50 11.87
N ILE A 95 -0.22 -1.75 12.15
CA ILE A 95 0.85 -1.49 11.19
C ILE A 95 1.61 -2.78 10.87
N HIS A 96 1.85 -3.62 11.87
CA HIS A 96 2.51 -4.90 11.66
C HIS A 96 1.68 -5.80 10.74
N ASN A 97 0.39 -5.92 11.01
CA ASN A 97 -0.51 -6.71 10.18
C ASN A 97 -0.62 -6.14 8.77
N PHE A 98 -0.68 -4.82 8.65
CA PHE A 98 -0.67 -4.13 7.36
C PHE A 98 0.59 -4.52 6.56
N THR A 99 1.75 -4.48 7.20
CA THR A 99 3.02 -4.77 6.53
C THR A 99 3.08 -6.22 6.06
N GLN A 100 2.60 -7.15 6.87
CA GLN A 100 2.58 -8.57 6.47
C GLN A 100 1.70 -8.79 5.25
N THR A 101 0.51 -8.22 5.24
CA THR A 101 -0.39 -8.34 4.09
C THR A 101 0.20 -7.62 2.87
N LEU A 102 0.81 -6.47 3.07
CA LEU A 102 1.47 -5.74 1.98
C LEU A 102 2.53 -6.59 1.31
N ASN A 103 3.36 -7.31 2.09
CA ASN A 103 4.38 -8.17 1.52
C ASN A 103 3.79 -9.27 0.65
N ILE A 104 2.66 -9.85 1.06
CA ILE A 104 1.95 -10.84 0.26
C ILE A 104 1.45 -10.21 -1.05
N VAL A 105 0.87 -9.02 -0.96
CA VAL A 105 0.38 -8.30 -2.14
C VAL A 105 1.53 -8.03 -3.11
N LEU A 106 2.66 -7.55 -2.59
CA LEU A 106 3.82 -7.23 -3.43
C LEU A 106 4.34 -8.46 -4.15
N ASP A 107 4.39 -9.61 -3.48
CA ASP A 107 4.83 -10.86 -4.11
C ASP A 107 3.91 -11.25 -5.25
N HIS A 108 2.60 -11.09 -5.08
CA HIS A 108 1.65 -11.38 -6.14
C HIS A 108 1.77 -10.41 -7.30
N LEU A 109 1.93 -9.11 -7.01
CA LEU A 109 2.07 -8.09 -8.05
C LEU A 109 3.31 -8.36 -8.92
N LYS A 110 4.42 -8.76 -8.29
CA LYS A 110 5.65 -9.06 -9.02
C LYS A 110 5.48 -10.21 -10.01
N LYS A 111 4.51 -11.09 -9.78
CA LYS A 111 4.27 -12.26 -10.63
C LYS A 111 3.24 -12.00 -11.71
N GLU A 112 2.63 -10.81 -11.75
CA GLU A 112 1.67 -10.50 -12.81
C GLU A 112 2.36 -10.53 -14.18
N PRO A 113 1.72 -11.11 -15.21
CA PRO A 113 2.37 -11.23 -16.51
C PRO A 113 2.86 -9.91 -17.09
N PHE A 114 2.09 -8.83 -16.93
CA PHE A 114 2.49 -7.55 -17.49
C PHE A 114 3.72 -6.96 -16.79
N ILE A 115 4.01 -7.41 -15.56
CA ILE A 115 5.23 -7.02 -14.84
C ILE A 115 6.40 -7.92 -15.27
N GLN A 116 6.18 -9.23 -15.34
CA GLN A 116 7.22 -10.18 -15.71
C GLN A 116 7.75 -9.93 -17.11
N ASN A 117 6.88 -9.58 -18.05
CA ASN A 117 7.26 -9.36 -19.44
C ASN A 117 8.16 -8.16 -19.66
N ASN A 118 8.32 -7.32 -18.63
CA ASN A 118 9.19 -6.15 -18.71
C ASN A 118 10.68 -6.51 -18.75
N ASN A 119 11.01 -7.76 -18.53
CA ASN A 119 12.41 -8.21 -18.44
C ASN A 119 12.98 -8.73 -19.76
N GLU A 120 12.30 -8.53 -20.85
CA GLU A 120 12.78 -8.99 -22.16
C GLU A 120 13.79 -8.04 -22.79
#